data_40d1d8efd3fe6b7dff4071e11b658b2a
#
_entry.id   40d1d8efd3fe6b7dff4071e11b658b2a
#
_cell.length_a   1.000
_cell.length_b   1.000
_cell.length_c   1.000
_cell.angle_alpha   90.00
_cell.angle_beta   90.00
_cell.angle_gamma   90.00
#
_symmetry.space_group_name_H-M   'P 1'
#
loop_
_entity.id
_entity.type
_entity.pdbx_description
1 polymer ?
#
loop_
_entity_poly.entity_id
_entity_poly.type
_entity_poly.pdbx_seq_one_letter_code
_entity_poly.pdbx_strand_id
1 'polypeptide(L)'
;SLLDAGGDGYLSRDDYTAFALRLVLALGEAPRSPRAQAVREGYLRLWRAIVTRADTDGDGRVSRDEYAAWAARATADGAFDAAIRPLAWAVIGLADTDEDGLLNRPDLTRLLTACNLTPEQVRHTITELDTDRSGTVSADEIVTAVRDFCQGKGTAGEWLFGRV
;
A
#
# COMPACT_ATOMS: atom_id res chain seq x y z
N SER A 1 -1.14 2.73 13.82
CA SER A 1 -1.34 2.42 12.38
C SER A 1 0.01 2.16 11.72
N LEU A 2 0.03 1.32 10.68
CA LEU A 2 1.27 1.07 9.91
C LEU A 2 1.75 2.32 9.16
N LEU A 3 0.83 3.16 8.73
CA LEU A 3 1.12 4.41 8.03
C LEU A 3 1.27 5.58 9.00
N ASP A 4 0.44 5.70 10.04
CA ASP A 4 0.59 6.74 11.06
C ASP A 4 1.81 6.43 11.94
N ALA A 5 2.97 6.87 11.49
CA ALA A 5 4.24 6.67 12.19
C ALA A 5 4.35 7.54 13.44
N GLY A 6 3.67 8.66 13.47
CA GLY A 6 3.59 9.59 14.60
C GLY A 6 2.62 9.15 15.70
N GLY A 7 1.65 8.31 15.38
CA GLY A 7 0.61 7.86 16.32
C GLY A 7 -0.34 8.97 16.75
N ASP A 8 -0.45 10.05 15.97
CA ASP A 8 -1.26 11.22 16.29
C ASP A 8 -2.70 11.14 15.76
N GLY A 9 -3.05 10.06 15.03
CA GLY A 9 -4.37 9.81 14.46
C GLY A 9 -4.63 10.52 13.13
N TYR A 10 -3.59 11.13 12.55
CA TYR A 10 -3.63 11.80 11.25
C TYR A 10 -2.65 11.15 10.29
N LEU A 11 -2.92 11.25 9.00
CA LEU A 11 -1.98 10.91 7.94
C LEU A 11 -1.40 12.20 7.36
N SER A 12 -0.10 12.19 7.14
CA SER A 12 0.68 13.28 6.58
C SER A 12 1.58 12.80 5.45
N ARG A 13 2.14 13.72 4.70
CA ARG A 13 3.17 13.42 3.69
C ARG A 13 4.36 12.68 4.29
N ASP A 14 4.76 13.05 5.50
CA ASP A 14 5.93 12.49 6.15
C ASP A 14 5.70 11.04 6.56
N ASP A 15 4.48 10.66 6.93
CA ASP A 15 4.10 9.28 7.23
C ASP A 15 4.27 8.38 6.00
N TYR A 16 3.79 8.81 4.85
CA TYR A 16 3.95 8.08 3.58
C TYR A 16 5.42 7.96 3.16
N THR A 17 6.20 9.02 3.36
CA THR A 17 7.64 9.02 3.07
C THR A 17 8.41 8.09 4.00
N ALA A 18 8.11 8.13 5.29
CA ALA A 18 8.73 7.27 6.30
C ALA A 18 8.38 5.79 6.06
N PHE A 19 7.13 5.48 5.71
CA PHE A 19 6.71 4.13 5.39
C PHE A 19 7.44 3.59 4.15
N ALA A 20 7.51 4.36 3.07
CA ALA A 20 8.23 3.99 1.86
C ALA A 20 9.71 3.67 2.15
N LEU A 21 10.38 4.52 2.92
CA LEU A 21 11.78 4.31 3.31
C LEU A 21 11.95 3.05 4.16
N ARG A 22 11.07 2.83 5.14
CA ARG A 22 11.10 1.64 6.00
C ARG A 22 10.95 0.36 5.18
N LEU A 23 10.03 0.34 4.22
CA LEU A 23 9.81 -0.79 3.34
C LEU A 23 11.04 -1.09 2.48
N VAL A 24 11.63 -0.08 1.86
CA VAL A 24 12.84 -0.17 1.04
C VAL A 24 14.00 -0.77 1.86
N LEU A 25 14.25 -0.24 3.06
CA LEU A 25 15.33 -0.72 3.93
C LEU A 25 15.08 -2.16 4.44
N ALA A 26 13.85 -2.48 4.78
CA ALA A 26 13.49 -3.82 5.28
C ALA A 26 13.63 -4.90 4.20
N LEU A 27 13.48 -4.54 2.93
CA LEU A 27 13.74 -5.44 1.79
C LEU A 27 15.22 -5.47 1.35
N GLY A 28 16.09 -4.72 2.04
CA GLY A 28 17.53 -4.71 1.75
C GLY A 28 17.91 -3.89 0.52
N GLU A 29 17.01 -3.06 0.02
CA GLU A 29 17.26 -2.21 -1.15
C GLU A 29 17.96 -0.91 -0.75
N ALA A 30 18.85 -0.41 -1.61
CA ALA A 30 19.53 0.85 -1.38
C ALA A 30 18.54 2.03 -1.48
N PRO A 31 18.55 3.00 -0.52
CA PRO A 31 17.56 4.09 -0.50
C PRO A 31 17.55 5.00 -1.73
N ARG A 32 18.61 4.99 -2.52
CA ARG A 32 18.77 5.80 -3.74
C ARG A 32 18.65 4.99 -5.03
N SER A 33 18.35 3.70 -4.94
CA SER A 33 18.16 2.87 -6.13
C SER A 33 16.94 3.33 -6.93
N PRO A 34 16.87 3.01 -8.25
CA PRO A 34 15.70 3.30 -9.06
C PRO A 34 14.42 2.66 -8.49
N ARG A 35 14.50 1.45 -7.95
CA ARG A 35 13.38 0.73 -7.32
C ARG A 35 12.89 1.47 -6.07
N ALA A 36 13.80 1.92 -5.21
CA ALA A 36 13.47 2.71 -4.02
C ALA A 36 12.82 4.05 -4.38
N GLN A 37 13.34 4.72 -5.41
CA GLN A 37 12.74 5.97 -5.90
C GLN A 37 11.33 5.77 -6.44
N ALA A 38 11.10 4.71 -7.22
CA ALA A 38 9.77 4.37 -7.75
C ALA A 38 8.74 4.15 -6.63
N VAL A 39 9.11 3.43 -5.58
CA VAL A 39 8.23 3.20 -4.41
C VAL A 39 7.94 4.52 -3.70
N ARG A 40 8.94 5.33 -3.43
CA ARG A 40 8.75 6.64 -2.78
C ARG A 40 7.84 7.56 -3.62
N GLU A 41 8.07 7.63 -4.91
CA GLU A 41 7.23 8.42 -5.82
C GLU A 41 5.80 7.88 -5.89
N GLY A 42 5.62 6.56 -5.87
CA GLY A 42 4.31 5.91 -5.80
C GLY A 42 3.52 6.34 -4.57
N TYR A 43 4.13 6.27 -3.39
CA TYR A 43 3.50 6.73 -2.14
C TYR A 43 3.23 8.23 -2.13
N LEU A 44 4.15 9.07 -2.62
CA LEU A 44 3.92 10.52 -2.72
C LEU A 44 2.82 10.89 -3.72
N ARG A 45 2.71 10.15 -4.80
CA ARG A 45 1.62 10.33 -5.79
C ARG A 45 0.28 9.97 -5.18
N LEU A 46 0.22 8.85 -4.47
CA LEU A 46 -0.96 8.45 -3.72
C LEU A 46 -1.35 9.48 -2.68
N TRP A 47 -0.40 9.96 -1.88
CA TRP A 47 -0.63 11.03 -0.91
C TRP A 47 -1.28 12.26 -1.54
N ARG A 48 -0.74 12.75 -2.68
CA ARG A 48 -1.31 13.89 -3.40
C ARG A 48 -2.74 13.64 -3.85
N ALA A 49 -3.04 12.43 -4.34
CA ALA A 49 -4.40 12.07 -4.75
C ALA A 49 -5.37 12.06 -3.57
N ILE A 50 -4.92 11.63 -2.41
CA ILE A 50 -5.72 11.61 -1.17
C ILE A 50 -5.90 13.02 -0.64
N VAL A 51 -4.82 13.75 -0.32
CA VAL A 51 -4.90 15.05 0.35
C VAL A 51 -5.69 16.08 -0.44
N THR A 52 -5.56 16.10 -1.76
CA THR A 52 -6.28 17.03 -2.64
C THR A 52 -7.80 16.89 -2.54
N ARG A 53 -8.30 15.73 -2.14
CA ARG A 53 -9.74 15.41 -2.12
C ARG A 53 -10.28 15.06 -0.74
N ALA A 54 -9.41 14.66 0.17
CA ALA A 54 -9.78 14.24 1.53
C ALA A 54 -9.64 15.36 2.55
N ASP A 55 -8.57 16.13 2.48
CA ASP A 55 -8.32 17.26 3.36
C ASP A 55 -9.39 18.35 3.14
N THR A 56 -10.40 18.35 4.00
CA THR A 56 -11.57 19.23 3.86
C THR A 56 -11.43 20.52 4.66
N ASP A 57 -10.60 20.53 5.70
CA ASP A 57 -10.34 21.70 6.53
C ASP A 57 -9.08 22.47 6.12
N GLY A 58 -8.27 21.91 5.22
CA GLY A 58 -7.10 22.57 4.64
C GLY A 58 -5.89 22.63 5.57
N ASP A 59 -5.81 21.73 6.55
CA ASP A 59 -4.71 21.69 7.54
C ASP A 59 -3.45 20.95 7.00
N GLY A 60 -3.53 20.36 5.82
CA GLY A 60 -2.44 19.62 5.17
C GLY A 60 -2.25 18.21 5.72
N ARG A 61 -3.19 17.70 6.51
CA ARG A 61 -3.24 16.35 7.04
C ARG A 61 -4.57 15.70 6.69
N VAL A 62 -4.70 14.42 6.91
CA VAL A 62 -5.93 13.67 6.66
C VAL A 62 -6.28 12.89 7.90
N SER A 63 -7.40 13.25 8.53
CA SER A 63 -7.96 12.53 9.65
C SER A 63 -8.57 11.19 9.21
N ARG A 64 -8.87 10.33 10.17
CA ARG A 64 -9.53 9.04 9.93
C ARG A 64 -10.87 9.19 9.19
N ASP A 65 -11.68 10.17 9.59
CA ASP A 65 -13.00 10.40 9.01
C ASP A 65 -12.90 10.93 7.58
N GLU A 66 -11.98 11.84 7.32
CA GLU A 66 -11.68 12.35 5.98
C GLU A 66 -11.17 11.26 5.04
N TYR A 67 -10.27 10.41 5.54
CA TYR A 67 -9.77 9.26 4.78
C TYR A 67 -10.89 8.29 4.42
N ALA A 68 -11.74 7.92 5.38
CA ALA A 68 -12.87 7.03 5.15
C ALA A 68 -13.87 7.60 4.14
N ALA A 69 -14.18 8.89 4.24
CA ALA A 69 -15.07 9.59 3.31
C ALA A 69 -14.47 9.67 1.90
N TRP A 70 -13.16 9.91 1.78
CA TRP A 70 -12.45 9.86 0.49
C TRP A 70 -12.46 8.46 -0.10
N ALA A 71 -12.08 7.43 0.65
CA ALA A 71 -12.01 6.05 0.17
C ALA A 71 -13.36 5.55 -0.38
N ALA A 72 -14.46 5.84 0.32
CA ALA A 72 -15.80 5.48 -0.11
C ALA A 72 -16.17 6.11 -1.46
N ARG A 73 -15.79 7.36 -1.70
CA ARG A 73 -16.05 8.05 -2.98
C ARG A 73 -15.11 7.58 -4.10
N ALA A 74 -13.83 7.50 -3.81
CA ALA A 74 -12.80 7.16 -4.79
C ALA A 74 -12.97 5.74 -5.35
N THR A 75 -13.48 4.80 -4.53
CA THR A 75 -13.77 3.43 -4.98
C THR A 75 -15.00 3.36 -5.88
N ALA A 76 -15.90 4.33 -5.81
CA ALA A 76 -17.12 4.37 -6.63
C ALA A 76 -16.87 4.89 -8.06
N ASP A 77 -15.90 5.81 -8.24
CA ASP A 77 -15.65 6.49 -9.51
C ASP A 77 -14.43 5.98 -10.30
N GLY A 78 -13.75 4.95 -9.81
CA GLY A 78 -12.56 4.37 -10.43
C GLY A 78 -11.27 5.20 -10.29
N ALA A 79 -11.33 6.38 -9.68
CA ALA A 79 -10.17 7.22 -9.43
C ALA A 79 -9.19 6.55 -8.46
N PHE A 80 -9.70 5.69 -7.61
CA PHE A 80 -8.93 4.89 -6.67
C PHE A 80 -7.92 3.99 -7.39
N ASP A 81 -8.37 3.21 -8.37
CA ASP A 81 -7.52 2.29 -9.13
C ASP A 81 -6.37 3.01 -9.83
N ALA A 82 -6.67 4.17 -10.41
CA ALA A 82 -5.66 5.00 -11.08
C ALA A 82 -4.60 5.54 -10.11
N ALA A 83 -4.97 5.80 -8.86
CA ALA A 83 -4.02 6.25 -7.82
C ALA A 83 -3.16 5.11 -7.27
N ILE A 84 -3.73 3.90 -7.12
CA ILE A 84 -3.07 2.75 -6.51
C ILE A 84 -2.18 1.97 -7.48
N ARG A 85 -2.59 1.84 -8.74
CA ARG A 85 -1.89 1.00 -9.74
C ARG A 85 -0.40 1.32 -9.89
N PRO A 86 0.04 2.59 -9.99
CA PRO A 86 1.47 2.92 -10.05
C PRO A 86 2.25 2.47 -8.82
N LEU A 87 1.63 2.58 -7.63
CA LEU A 87 2.24 2.11 -6.39
C LEU A 87 2.33 0.59 -6.35
N ALA A 88 1.30 -0.14 -6.78
CA ALA A 88 1.32 -1.60 -6.86
C ALA A 88 2.48 -2.08 -7.74
N TRP A 89 2.66 -1.49 -8.93
CA TRP A 89 3.80 -1.80 -9.80
C TRP A 89 5.15 -1.47 -9.18
N ALA A 90 5.28 -0.35 -8.47
CA ALA A 90 6.51 0.03 -7.80
C ALA A 90 6.87 -0.95 -6.66
N VAL A 91 5.88 -1.40 -5.89
CA VAL A 91 6.07 -2.39 -4.81
C VAL A 91 6.41 -3.77 -5.38
N ILE A 92 5.77 -4.19 -6.47
CA ILE A 92 6.16 -5.41 -7.18
C ILE A 92 7.61 -5.30 -7.63
N GLY A 93 7.99 -4.25 -8.34
CA GLY A 93 9.37 -4.08 -8.82
C GLY A 93 10.42 -4.02 -7.69
N LEU A 94 10.01 -3.67 -6.46
CA LEU A 94 10.89 -3.71 -5.29
C LEU A 94 11.04 -5.13 -4.72
N ALA A 95 9.97 -5.92 -4.71
CA ALA A 95 9.91 -7.21 -4.02
C ALA A 95 10.14 -8.42 -4.93
N ASP A 96 9.86 -8.29 -6.22
CA ASP A 96 10.02 -9.32 -7.25
C ASP A 96 11.50 -9.65 -7.46
N THR A 97 11.88 -10.88 -7.12
CA THR A 97 13.27 -11.33 -7.16
C THR A 97 13.68 -11.96 -8.49
N ASP A 98 12.74 -12.54 -9.23
CA ASP A 98 12.98 -13.19 -10.51
C ASP A 98 12.59 -12.31 -11.72
N GLU A 99 12.09 -11.10 -11.45
CA GLU A 99 11.77 -10.06 -12.45
C GLU A 99 10.73 -10.49 -13.50
N ASP A 100 9.79 -11.36 -13.10
CA ASP A 100 8.70 -11.80 -13.96
C ASP A 100 7.45 -10.89 -13.91
N GLY A 101 7.46 -9.87 -13.04
CA GLY A 101 6.37 -8.90 -12.88
C GLY A 101 5.26 -9.39 -11.95
N LEU A 102 5.47 -10.51 -11.27
CA LEU A 102 4.55 -11.09 -10.31
C LEU A 102 5.25 -11.27 -8.94
N LEU A 103 4.48 -11.42 -7.88
CA LEU A 103 5.04 -11.78 -6.58
C LEU A 103 4.73 -13.25 -6.27
N ASN A 104 5.76 -14.07 -6.25
CA ASN A 104 5.65 -15.45 -5.78
C ASN A 104 5.54 -15.52 -4.25
N ARG A 105 5.26 -16.70 -3.70
CA ARG A 105 5.06 -16.86 -2.25
C ARG A 105 6.28 -16.44 -1.40
N PRO A 106 7.55 -16.73 -1.75
CA PRO A 106 8.72 -16.20 -1.05
C PRO A 106 8.79 -14.66 -1.07
N ASP A 107 8.53 -14.02 -2.21
CA ASP A 107 8.53 -12.55 -2.36
C ASP A 107 7.46 -11.91 -1.47
N LEU A 108 6.24 -12.46 -1.52
CA LEU A 108 5.13 -12.02 -0.67
C LEU A 108 5.44 -12.19 0.82
N THR A 109 6.01 -13.33 1.22
CA THR A 109 6.38 -13.56 2.62
C THR A 109 7.39 -12.52 3.09
N ARG A 110 8.41 -12.22 2.29
CA ARG A 110 9.42 -11.21 2.59
C ARG A 110 8.82 -9.81 2.68
N LEU A 111 7.99 -9.44 1.70
CA LEU A 111 7.32 -8.14 1.64
C LEU A 111 6.40 -7.92 2.85
N LEU A 112 5.53 -8.86 3.14
CA LEU A 112 4.55 -8.73 4.22
C LEU A 112 5.23 -8.78 5.61
N THR A 113 6.30 -9.54 5.75
CA THR A 113 7.14 -9.53 6.97
C THR A 113 7.82 -8.17 7.15
N ALA A 114 8.28 -7.53 6.07
CA ALA A 114 8.83 -6.17 6.09
C ALA A 114 7.78 -5.12 6.51
N CYS A 115 6.49 -5.41 6.28
CA CYS A 115 5.36 -4.61 6.78
C CYS A 115 4.96 -4.95 8.23
N ASN A 116 5.78 -5.71 8.97
CA ASN A 116 5.55 -6.13 10.35
C ASN A 116 4.33 -7.05 10.58
N LEU A 117 3.90 -7.79 9.56
CA LEU A 117 2.87 -8.80 9.73
C LEU A 117 3.44 -10.03 10.43
N THR A 118 2.65 -10.62 11.33
CA THR A 118 2.99 -11.90 11.94
C THR A 118 2.93 -13.04 10.92
N PRO A 119 3.59 -14.18 11.15
CA PRO A 119 3.54 -15.33 10.24
C PRO A 119 2.12 -15.82 9.92
N GLU A 120 1.19 -15.69 10.85
CA GLU A 120 -0.21 -16.04 10.66
C GLU A 120 -0.91 -15.03 9.73
N GLN A 121 -0.71 -13.75 9.98
CA GLN A 121 -1.23 -12.67 9.12
C GLN A 121 -0.65 -12.79 7.71
N VAL A 122 0.65 -13.07 7.56
CA VAL A 122 1.28 -13.30 6.25
C VAL A 122 0.58 -14.41 5.48
N ARG A 123 0.35 -15.58 6.11
CA ARG A 123 -0.35 -16.70 5.44
C ARG A 123 -1.76 -16.33 5.02
N HIS A 124 -2.49 -15.66 5.90
CA HIS A 124 -3.86 -15.22 5.62
C HIS A 124 -3.89 -14.21 4.47
N THR A 125 -3.07 -13.17 4.53
CA THR A 125 -2.99 -12.12 3.50
C THR A 125 -2.61 -12.69 2.13
N ILE A 126 -1.65 -13.62 2.05
CA ILE A 126 -1.30 -14.29 0.78
C ILE A 126 -2.51 -15.02 0.20
N THR A 127 -3.28 -15.73 1.03
CA THR A 127 -4.47 -16.45 0.58
C THR A 127 -5.58 -15.52 0.07
N GLU A 128 -5.72 -14.34 0.68
CA GLU A 128 -6.68 -13.32 0.22
C GLU A 128 -6.22 -12.60 -1.05
N LEU A 129 -4.90 -12.38 -1.21
CA LEU A 129 -4.33 -11.70 -2.39
C LEU A 129 -4.39 -12.58 -3.63
N ASP A 130 -4.00 -13.84 -3.53
CA ASP A 130 -3.98 -14.83 -4.63
C ASP A 130 -5.39 -15.34 -4.89
N THR A 131 -6.20 -14.49 -5.56
CA THR A 131 -7.64 -14.74 -5.77
C THR A 131 -7.91 -15.83 -6.78
N ASP A 132 -7.04 -15.99 -7.77
CA ASP A 132 -7.14 -17.01 -8.82
C ASP A 132 -6.41 -18.31 -8.49
N ARG A 133 -5.71 -18.35 -7.35
CA ARG A 133 -4.92 -19.50 -6.87
C ARG A 133 -3.83 -19.92 -7.85
N SER A 134 -3.23 -18.94 -8.50
CA SER A 134 -2.11 -19.17 -9.43
C SER A 134 -0.78 -19.47 -8.71
N GLY A 135 -0.70 -19.13 -7.42
CA GLY A 135 0.52 -19.20 -6.62
C GLY A 135 1.40 -17.95 -6.72
N THR A 136 0.96 -16.96 -7.48
CA THR A 136 1.60 -15.65 -7.64
C THR A 136 0.57 -14.53 -7.47
N VAL A 137 1.02 -13.30 -7.20
CA VAL A 137 0.14 -12.14 -7.05
C VAL A 137 0.55 -11.06 -8.06
N SER A 138 -0.42 -10.62 -8.84
CA SER A 138 -0.31 -9.57 -9.84
C SER A 138 -0.64 -8.18 -9.29
N ALA A 139 -0.31 -7.14 -10.05
CA ALA A 139 -0.71 -5.77 -9.73
C ALA A 139 -2.24 -5.59 -9.66
N ASP A 140 -3.00 -6.29 -10.51
CA ASP A 140 -4.46 -6.24 -10.52
C ASP A 140 -5.06 -6.83 -9.24
N GLU A 141 -4.50 -7.91 -8.72
CA GLU A 141 -4.91 -8.50 -7.46
C GLU A 141 -4.60 -7.60 -6.27
N ILE A 142 -3.43 -6.93 -6.26
CA ILE A 142 -3.09 -5.93 -5.25
C ILE A 142 -4.09 -4.77 -5.28
N VAL A 143 -4.39 -4.20 -6.46
CA VAL A 143 -5.35 -3.11 -6.61
C VAL A 143 -6.73 -3.52 -6.13
N THR A 144 -7.17 -4.73 -6.47
CA THR A 144 -8.46 -5.29 -6.03
C THR A 144 -8.51 -5.45 -4.51
N ALA A 145 -7.48 -6.04 -3.90
CA ALA A 145 -7.41 -6.24 -2.46
C ALA A 145 -7.43 -4.91 -1.68
N VAL A 146 -6.74 -3.90 -2.18
CA VAL A 146 -6.74 -2.57 -1.56
C VAL A 146 -8.11 -1.89 -1.69
N ARG A 147 -8.77 -2.02 -2.84
CA ARG A 147 -10.14 -1.53 -3.03
C ARG A 147 -11.12 -2.21 -2.08
N ASP A 148 -11.06 -3.52 -1.97
CA ASP A 148 -11.93 -4.30 -1.09
C ASP A 148 -11.71 -3.94 0.37
N PHE A 149 -10.45 -3.72 0.78
CA PHE A 149 -10.12 -3.23 2.11
C PHE A 149 -10.77 -1.86 2.39
N CYS A 150 -10.65 -0.90 1.46
CA CYS A 150 -11.27 0.42 1.60
C CYS A 150 -12.80 0.37 1.63
N GLN A 151 -13.41 -0.66 1.04
CA GLN A 151 -14.86 -0.90 1.09
C GLN A 151 -15.29 -1.75 2.31
N GLY A 152 -14.37 -2.13 3.18
CA GLY A 152 -14.65 -2.98 4.34
C GLY A 152 -14.95 -4.44 4.00
N LYS A 153 -14.57 -4.92 2.81
CA LYS A 153 -14.87 -6.28 2.32
C LYS A 153 -13.76 -7.29 2.56
N GLY A 154 -12.57 -6.84 2.98
CA GLY A 154 -11.42 -7.71 3.21
C GLY A 154 -10.34 -7.03 4.03
N THR A 155 -9.30 -7.76 4.38
CA THR A 155 -8.16 -7.26 5.19
C THR A 155 -6.84 -7.23 4.43
N ALA A 156 -6.78 -7.87 3.26
CA ALA A 156 -5.53 -8.02 2.52
C ALA A 156 -4.89 -6.71 2.05
N GLY A 157 -5.62 -5.62 1.94
CA GLY A 157 -5.08 -4.30 1.60
C GLY A 157 -4.49 -3.53 2.78
N GLU A 158 -4.67 -4.00 4.00
CA GLU A 158 -4.24 -3.30 5.22
C GLU A 158 -2.72 -3.06 5.27
N TRP A 159 -1.93 -3.98 4.75
CA TRP A 159 -0.47 -3.88 4.75
C TRP A 159 0.08 -2.74 3.89
N LEU A 160 -0.65 -2.36 2.84
CA LEU A 160 -0.23 -1.28 1.93
C LEU A 160 -0.66 0.10 2.43
N PHE A 161 -1.79 0.18 3.14
CA PHE A 161 -2.41 1.42 3.59
C PHE A 161 -2.39 1.60 5.11
N GLY A 162 -2.27 0.51 5.87
CA GLY A 162 -2.45 0.53 7.31
C GLY A 162 -3.89 0.84 7.73
N ARG A 163 -4.19 0.59 9.00
CA ARG A 163 -5.41 1.15 9.62
C ARG A 163 -5.11 2.57 10.08
N VAL A 164 -5.94 3.48 9.70
CA VAL A 164 -5.98 4.82 10.28
C VAL A 164 -6.71 4.77 11.61
#